data_7c0b5b12521847b90a15881767d271a1
#
_entry.id   7c0b5b12521847b90a15881767d271a1
#
_cell.length_a   1.000
_cell.length_b   1.000
_cell.length_c   1.000
_cell.angle_alpha   90.00
_cell.angle_beta   90.00
_cell.angle_gamma   90.00
#
_symmetry.space_group_name_H-M   'P 1'
#
loop_
_entity.id
_entity.type
_entity.pdbx_description
1 polymer ?
#
loop_
_entity_poly.entity_id
_entity_poly.type
_entity_poly.pdbx_seq_one_letter_code
_entity_poly.pdbx_strand_id
1 'polypeptide(L)'
;PARRILTMDRTQPVAGAVAVLDGRILGVGDTATLATWGTHRVDDRYADRVLMPGLIEGHSHLLEGGIWDYPYLGFYQRRSPDGSMWPALRSIDAVVERLQKAELDLRDPEAPLVAWGFDPILFRGPRMVVADLDRVSKQRPIAVIHSNFHVLNANSAMLKQVGITRDTDVDGIVRDDRGEPTGELAEMAAMFP
;
A
#
# COMPACT_ATOMS: atom_id res chain seq x y z
N PRO A 1 36.03 -0.76 -7.13
CA PRO A 1 35.52 -1.50 -8.30
C PRO A 1 34.24 -2.27 -7.97
N ALA A 2 33.50 -2.65 -9.03
CA ALA A 2 32.35 -3.52 -8.94
C ALA A 2 32.26 -4.37 -10.21
N ARG A 3 31.59 -5.52 -10.13
CA ARG A 3 31.35 -6.37 -11.30
C ARG A 3 30.62 -5.60 -12.41
N ARG A 4 29.72 -4.72 -12.03
CA ARG A 4 28.96 -3.86 -12.92
C ARG A 4 28.39 -2.68 -12.13
N ILE A 5 28.46 -1.48 -12.68
CA ILE A 5 27.81 -0.27 -12.15
C ILE A 5 26.80 0.19 -13.19
N LEU A 6 25.53 0.27 -12.82
CA LEU A 6 24.46 0.88 -13.61
C LEU A 6 24.46 2.37 -13.28
N THR A 7 24.87 3.22 -14.21
CA THR A 7 25.10 4.64 -13.93
C THR A 7 23.84 5.48 -14.02
N MET A 8 22.81 4.98 -14.68
CA MET A 8 21.59 5.72 -15.09
C MET A 8 21.89 6.89 -16.06
N ASP A 9 23.11 7.01 -16.55
CA ASP A 9 23.50 7.94 -17.60
C ASP A 9 23.37 7.26 -18.97
N ARG A 10 22.59 7.85 -19.87
CA ARG A 10 22.35 7.30 -21.21
C ARG A 10 23.61 7.28 -22.08
N THR A 11 24.56 8.17 -21.82
CA THR A 11 25.80 8.25 -22.57
C THR A 11 26.85 7.24 -22.13
N GLN A 12 26.77 6.83 -20.86
CA GLN A 12 27.64 5.82 -20.25
C GLN A 12 26.85 4.90 -19.31
N PRO A 13 25.98 4.02 -19.84
CA PRO A 13 25.02 3.27 -19.03
C PRO A 13 25.65 2.26 -18.08
N VAL A 14 26.90 1.85 -18.32
CA VAL A 14 27.60 0.86 -17.51
C VAL A 14 29.04 1.31 -17.24
N ALA A 15 29.50 1.10 -16.02
CA ALA A 15 30.89 1.29 -15.60
C ALA A 15 31.41 0.12 -14.75
N GLY A 16 32.73 0.04 -14.56
CA GLY A 16 33.40 -0.97 -13.72
C GLY A 16 33.86 -0.44 -12.37
N ALA A 17 33.99 0.88 -12.25
CA ALA A 17 34.46 1.52 -11.02
C ALA A 17 33.79 2.88 -10.81
N VAL A 18 33.78 3.35 -9.55
CA VAL A 18 33.37 4.68 -9.14
C VAL A 18 34.45 5.26 -8.23
N ALA A 19 34.85 6.52 -8.49
CA ALA A 19 35.71 7.29 -7.62
C ALA A 19 34.86 8.15 -6.68
N VAL A 20 35.20 8.12 -5.39
CA VAL A 20 34.47 8.85 -4.34
C VAL A 20 35.48 9.65 -3.51
N LEU A 21 35.19 10.92 -3.25
CA LEU A 21 35.92 11.79 -2.35
C LEU A 21 34.93 12.53 -1.46
N ASP A 22 35.18 12.54 -0.16
CA ASP A 22 34.36 13.23 0.85
C ASP A 22 32.85 12.93 0.73
N GLY A 23 32.52 11.64 0.48
CA GLY A 23 31.14 11.18 0.35
C GLY A 23 30.45 11.56 -0.96
N ARG A 24 31.18 12.14 -1.92
CA ARG A 24 30.65 12.52 -3.25
C ARG A 24 31.28 11.69 -4.35
N ILE A 25 30.48 11.35 -5.36
CA ILE A 25 30.97 10.70 -6.57
C ILE A 25 31.71 11.74 -7.39
N LEU A 26 33.01 11.50 -7.64
CA LEU A 26 33.84 12.30 -8.55
C LEU A 26 33.64 11.88 -10.01
N GLY A 27 33.45 10.59 -10.23
CA GLY A 27 33.21 10.06 -11.56
C GLY A 27 33.05 8.55 -11.55
N VAL A 28 32.60 8.03 -12.68
CA VAL A 28 32.42 6.61 -12.96
C VAL A 28 33.15 6.24 -14.25
N GLY A 29 33.67 5.01 -14.33
CA GLY A 29 34.43 4.58 -15.49
C GLY A 29 35.05 3.20 -15.31
N ASP A 30 36.19 2.98 -15.95
CA ASP A 30 37.05 1.83 -15.68
C ASP A 30 38.08 2.15 -14.59
N THR A 31 38.53 1.10 -13.91
CA THR A 31 39.48 1.25 -12.79
C THR A 31 40.80 1.88 -13.20
N ALA A 32 41.28 1.59 -14.41
CA ALA A 32 42.57 2.08 -14.86
C ALA A 32 42.53 3.60 -15.09
N THR A 33 41.49 4.10 -15.72
CA THR A 33 41.26 5.54 -15.92
C THR A 33 41.13 6.29 -14.62
N LEU A 34 40.28 5.79 -13.70
CA LEU A 34 40.04 6.47 -12.41
C LEU A 34 41.28 6.45 -11.50
N ALA A 35 42.13 5.43 -11.59
CA ALA A 35 43.36 5.33 -10.83
C ALA A 35 44.37 6.42 -11.16
N THR A 36 44.28 7.06 -12.32
CA THR A 36 45.19 8.16 -12.73
C THR A 36 44.85 9.49 -12.06
N TRP A 37 43.70 9.61 -11.36
CA TRP A 37 43.21 10.87 -10.81
C TRP A 37 43.89 11.31 -9.51
N GLY A 38 44.74 10.44 -8.94
CA GLY A 38 45.53 10.76 -7.76
C GLY A 38 45.69 9.58 -6.81
N THR A 39 46.31 9.83 -5.64
CA THR A 39 46.46 8.81 -4.60
C THR A 39 45.10 8.36 -4.09
N HIS A 40 44.88 7.06 -4.07
CA HIS A 40 43.57 6.49 -3.70
C HIS A 40 43.74 5.18 -2.96
N ARG A 41 42.67 4.75 -2.30
CA ARG A 41 42.51 3.42 -1.74
C ARG A 41 41.46 2.67 -2.58
N VAL A 42 41.78 1.43 -2.95
CA VAL A 42 40.83 0.55 -3.62
C VAL A 42 39.94 -0.09 -2.56
N ASP A 43 38.64 -0.11 -2.80
CA ASP A 43 37.63 -0.81 -2.00
C ASP A 43 37.03 -1.95 -2.82
N ASP A 44 37.39 -3.19 -2.51
CA ASP A 44 37.00 -4.40 -3.24
C ASP A 44 35.75 -5.08 -2.68
N ARG A 45 35.14 -4.55 -1.62
CA ARG A 45 33.96 -5.15 -0.98
C ARG A 45 32.80 -5.39 -1.96
N TYR A 46 32.78 -4.64 -3.05
CA TYR A 46 31.72 -4.69 -4.05
C TYR A 46 32.19 -5.30 -5.40
N ALA A 47 33.39 -5.88 -5.46
CA ALA A 47 33.98 -6.39 -6.71
C ALA A 47 33.06 -7.38 -7.44
N ASP A 48 32.32 -8.24 -6.69
CA ASP A 48 31.38 -9.21 -7.24
C ASP A 48 29.93 -8.72 -7.28
N ARG A 49 29.69 -7.45 -6.98
CA ARG A 49 28.33 -6.91 -6.89
C ARG A 49 27.97 -6.06 -8.10
N VAL A 50 26.67 -5.91 -8.30
CA VAL A 50 26.11 -4.86 -9.16
C VAL A 50 25.78 -3.67 -8.28
N LEU A 51 26.33 -2.51 -8.65
CA LEU A 51 26.03 -1.25 -7.98
C LEU A 51 25.09 -0.41 -8.85
N MET A 52 24.26 0.37 -8.21
CA MET A 52 23.38 1.35 -8.86
C MET A 52 23.15 2.53 -7.92
N PRO A 53 22.74 3.69 -8.40
CA PRO A 53 22.26 4.77 -7.54
C PRO A 53 21.14 4.31 -6.63
N GLY A 54 21.02 4.92 -5.45
CA GLY A 54 19.87 4.71 -4.58
C GLY A 54 18.57 5.01 -5.32
N LEU A 55 17.56 4.21 -5.04
CA LEU A 55 16.23 4.45 -5.61
C LEU A 55 15.67 5.76 -5.06
N ILE A 56 15.15 6.60 -5.96
CA ILE A 56 14.42 7.82 -5.60
C ILE A 56 12.95 7.53 -5.86
N GLU A 57 12.18 7.57 -4.78
CA GLU A 57 10.75 7.35 -4.83
C GLU A 57 10.03 8.70 -4.96
N GLY A 58 9.35 8.90 -6.09
CA GLY A 58 8.58 10.11 -6.35
C GLY A 58 7.15 10.04 -5.81
N HIS A 59 6.58 8.85 -5.77
CA HIS A 59 5.27 8.53 -5.20
C HIS A 59 5.09 7.03 -5.09
N SER A 60 4.95 6.50 -3.88
CA SER A 60 4.61 5.09 -3.69
C SER A 60 3.75 4.86 -2.45
N HIS A 61 3.03 3.75 -2.50
CA HIS A 61 2.22 3.28 -1.39
C HIS A 61 2.98 2.17 -0.66
N LEU A 62 4.05 2.52 0.06
CA LEU A 62 4.88 1.54 0.81
C LEU A 62 4.06 0.73 1.82
N LEU A 63 2.97 1.31 2.34
CA LEU A 63 2.03 0.63 3.23
C LEU A 63 1.42 -0.63 2.59
N GLU A 64 1.32 -0.69 1.26
CA GLU A 64 0.83 -1.89 0.56
C GLU A 64 1.69 -3.13 0.83
N GLY A 65 2.96 -2.97 1.19
CA GLY A 65 3.81 -4.08 1.60
C GLY A 65 3.40 -4.70 2.93
N GLY A 66 2.99 -3.89 3.91
CA GLY A 66 2.56 -4.34 5.23
C GLY A 66 1.08 -4.72 5.32
N ILE A 67 0.25 -4.27 4.37
CA ILE A 67 -1.20 -4.49 4.43
C ILE A 67 -1.61 -5.92 4.01
N TRP A 68 -0.68 -6.73 3.52
CA TRP A 68 -0.94 -8.11 3.11
C TRP A 68 -1.27 -9.08 4.25
N ASP A 69 -1.09 -8.66 5.49
CA ASP A 69 -1.57 -9.40 6.66
C ASP A 69 -3.12 -9.36 6.80
N TYR A 70 -3.76 -8.47 6.02
CA TYR A 70 -5.20 -8.29 6.00
C TYR A 70 -5.83 -8.87 4.72
N PRO A 71 -7.11 -9.30 4.76
CA PRO A 71 -7.82 -9.83 3.62
C PRO A 71 -7.84 -8.87 2.42
N TYR A 72 -7.45 -9.37 1.27
CA TYR A 72 -7.54 -8.63 0.00
C TYR A 72 -8.94 -8.79 -0.61
N LEU A 73 -9.56 -7.66 -0.96
CA LEU A 73 -10.94 -7.59 -1.50
C LEU A 73 -11.00 -7.05 -2.94
N GLY A 74 -9.91 -7.10 -3.66
CA GLY A 74 -9.81 -6.45 -4.96
C GLY A 74 -10.56 -7.16 -6.07
N PHE A 75 -10.94 -6.37 -7.08
CA PHE A 75 -11.63 -6.81 -8.29
C PHE A 75 -10.78 -7.74 -9.17
N TYR A 76 -9.47 -7.60 -9.16
CA TYR A 76 -8.54 -8.48 -9.86
C TYR A 76 -7.90 -9.48 -8.91
N GLN A 77 -7.57 -10.67 -9.42
CA GLN A 77 -6.75 -11.60 -8.64
C GLN A 77 -5.36 -10.98 -8.40
N ARG A 78 -4.81 -11.22 -7.23
CA ARG A 78 -3.46 -10.74 -6.86
C ARG A 78 -2.66 -11.82 -6.16
N ARG A 79 -1.35 -11.81 -6.40
CA ARG A 79 -0.41 -12.66 -5.68
C ARG A 79 0.11 -11.88 -4.46
N SER A 80 -0.01 -12.48 -3.28
CA SER A 80 0.59 -11.95 -2.04
C SER A 80 2.10 -12.21 -1.97
N PRO A 81 2.83 -11.53 -1.09
CA PRO A 81 4.28 -11.71 -0.94
C PRO A 81 4.72 -13.14 -0.61
N ASP A 82 3.90 -13.92 0.08
CA ASP A 82 4.13 -15.34 0.37
C ASP A 82 3.91 -16.27 -0.85
N GLY A 83 3.47 -15.70 -1.98
CA GLY A 83 3.23 -16.42 -3.24
C GLY A 83 1.82 -16.97 -3.40
N SER A 84 0.95 -16.89 -2.38
CA SER A 84 -0.44 -17.32 -2.49
C SER A 84 -1.24 -16.42 -3.43
N MET A 85 -2.32 -16.97 -4.00
CA MET A 85 -3.19 -16.23 -4.93
C MET A 85 -4.50 -15.86 -4.25
N TRP A 86 -4.78 -14.59 -4.18
CA TRP A 86 -6.07 -14.09 -3.77
C TRP A 86 -7.01 -14.01 -5.00
N PRO A 87 -8.10 -14.79 -5.03
CA PRO A 87 -9.05 -14.74 -6.13
C PRO A 87 -9.74 -13.38 -6.25
N ALA A 88 -10.07 -13.01 -7.48
CA ALA A 88 -10.83 -11.82 -7.81
C ALA A 88 -12.22 -11.82 -7.18
N LEU A 89 -12.72 -10.64 -6.78
CA LEU A 89 -14.10 -10.42 -6.35
C LEU A 89 -14.82 -9.57 -7.37
N ARG A 90 -16.08 -9.93 -7.71
CA ARG A 90 -16.84 -9.30 -8.79
C ARG A 90 -18.15 -8.67 -8.34
N SER A 91 -18.51 -8.81 -7.05
CA SER A 91 -19.74 -8.27 -6.48
C SER A 91 -19.55 -7.92 -5.01
N ILE A 92 -20.41 -7.06 -4.48
CA ILE A 92 -20.46 -6.74 -3.05
C ILE A 92 -20.77 -8.01 -2.23
N ASP A 93 -21.63 -8.90 -2.73
CA ASP A 93 -21.91 -10.17 -2.04
C ASP A 93 -20.64 -11.03 -1.88
N ALA A 94 -19.81 -11.13 -2.92
CA ALA A 94 -18.56 -11.85 -2.84
C ALA A 94 -17.56 -11.20 -1.85
N VAL A 95 -17.58 -9.87 -1.72
CA VAL A 95 -16.81 -9.14 -0.71
C VAL A 95 -17.31 -9.50 0.69
N VAL A 96 -18.63 -9.44 0.92
CA VAL A 96 -19.26 -9.81 2.20
C VAL A 96 -18.94 -11.26 2.59
N GLU A 97 -19.08 -12.21 1.65
CA GLU A 97 -18.72 -13.62 1.90
C GLU A 97 -17.25 -13.80 2.32
N ARG A 98 -16.32 -13.08 1.68
CA ARG A 98 -14.90 -13.13 2.06
C ARG A 98 -14.65 -12.55 3.44
N LEU A 99 -15.30 -11.43 3.76
CA LEU A 99 -15.20 -10.82 5.09
C LEU A 99 -15.81 -11.72 6.18
N GLN A 100 -16.93 -12.39 5.91
CA GLN A 100 -17.53 -13.36 6.85
C GLN A 100 -16.58 -14.52 7.15
N LYS A 101 -15.86 -15.03 6.14
CA LYS A 101 -14.84 -16.06 6.36
C LYS A 101 -13.68 -15.54 7.20
N ALA A 102 -13.19 -14.34 6.87
CA ALA A 102 -12.10 -13.72 7.62
C ALA A 102 -12.48 -13.41 9.08
N GLU A 103 -13.74 -13.03 9.33
CA GLU A 103 -14.25 -12.77 10.68
C GLU A 103 -14.20 -14.02 11.56
N LEU A 104 -14.48 -15.20 11.02
CA LEU A 104 -14.40 -16.47 11.74
C LEU A 104 -12.98 -16.84 12.20
N ASP A 105 -11.96 -16.34 11.49
CA ASP A 105 -10.54 -16.61 11.81
C ASP A 105 -10.02 -15.70 12.94
N LEU A 106 -10.73 -14.60 13.26
CA LEU A 106 -10.34 -13.66 14.30
C LEU A 106 -10.75 -14.16 15.68
N ARG A 107 -9.75 -14.51 16.50
CA ARG A 107 -9.96 -15.06 17.85
C ARG A 107 -10.42 -14.02 18.86
N ASP A 108 -9.93 -12.80 18.77
CA ASP A 108 -10.29 -11.70 19.66
C ASP A 108 -11.59 -11.04 19.17
N PRO A 109 -12.67 -11.09 19.95
CA PRO A 109 -13.95 -10.49 19.56
C PRO A 109 -13.90 -8.96 19.46
N GLU A 110 -12.97 -8.31 20.15
CA GLU A 110 -12.79 -6.86 20.14
C GLU A 110 -11.87 -6.37 19.00
N ALA A 111 -11.09 -7.26 18.40
CA ALA A 111 -10.20 -6.90 17.31
C ALA A 111 -11.00 -6.45 16.08
N PRO A 112 -10.69 -5.30 15.49
CA PRO A 112 -11.36 -4.88 14.28
C PRO A 112 -11.01 -5.78 13.10
N LEU A 113 -11.97 -6.04 12.22
CA LEU A 113 -11.76 -6.67 10.94
C LEU A 113 -11.36 -5.60 9.91
N VAL A 114 -10.09 -5.51 9.59
CA VAL A 114 -9.56 -4.64 8.55
C VAL A 114 -9.35 -5.45 7.27
N ALA A 115 -9.72 -4.89 6.13
CA ALA A 115 -9.49 -5.48 4.81
C ALA A 115 -9.15 -4.36 3.80
N TRP A 116 -8.66 -4.71 2.61
CA TRP A 116 -8.18 -3.71 1.67
C TRP A 116 -8.34 -4.11 0.20
N GLY A 117 -8.11 -3.13 -0.68
CA GLY A 117 -8.03 -3.37 -2.12
C GLY A 117 -9.37 -3.29 -2.85
N PHE A 118 -10.46 -2.94 -2.15
CA PHE A 118 -11.75 -2.65 -2.78
C PHE A 118 -11.63 -1.40 -3.66
N ASP A 119 -12.26 -1.42 -4.85
CA ASP A 119 -12.31 -0.27 -5.74
C ASP A 119 -13.71 -0.18 -6.35
N PRO A 120 -14.57 0.75 -5.87
CA PRO A 120 -15.96 0.83 -6.29
C PRO A 120 -16.14 1.15 -7.78
N ILE A 121 -15.12 1.71 -8.45
CA ILE A 121 -15.16 2.02 -9.89
C ILE A 121 -15.27 0.74 -10.72
N LEU A 122 -14.71 -0.37 -10.23
CA LEU A 122 -14.68 -1.64 -10.93
C LEU A 122 -15.92 -2.51 -10.68
N PHE A 123 -16.64 -2.26 -9.58
CA PHE A 123 -17.83 -3.03 -9.20
C PHE A 123 -19.07 -2.43 -9.84
N ARG A 124 -19.88 -3.28 -10.47
CA ARG A 124 -21.16 -2.86 -11.04
C ARG A 124 -22.25 -2.81 -9.97
N GLY A 125 -23.11 -1.80 -10.05
CA GLY A 125 -24.25 -1.64 -9.13
C GLY A 125 -24.08 -0.51 -8.14
N PRO A 126 -24.84 -0.51 -7.04
CA PRO A 126 -24.76 0.52 -6.01
C PRO A 126 -23.40 0.47 -5.28
N ARG A 127 -23.03 1.60 -4.69
CA ARG A 127 -21.84 1.66 -3.83
C ARG A 127 -22.05 0.83 -2.56
N MET A 128 -20.96 0.32 -2.00
CA MET A 128 -20.98 -0.36 -0.69
C MET A 128 -21.40 0.63 0.40
N VAL A 129 -22.31 0.22 1.25
CA VAL A 129 -22.82 1.01 2.37
C VAL A 129 -22.69 0.25 3.69
N VAL A 130 -22.95 0.96 4.81
CA VAL A 130 -22.97 0.38 6.16
C VAL A 130 -23.73 -0.95 6.22
N ALA A 131 -24.91 -1.00 5.60
CA ALA A 131 -25.78 -2.18 5.64
C ALA A 131 -25.14 -3.42 4.97
N ASP A 132 -24.27 -3.24 3.99
CA ASP A 132 -23.55 -4.39 3.38
C ASP A 132 -22.56 -4.98 4.36
N LEU A 133 -21.77 -4.14 5.03
CA LEU A 133 -20.78 -4.58 6.03
C LEU A 133 -21.44 -5.07 7.32
N ASP A 134 -22.60 -4.55 7.68
CA ASP A 134 -23.40 -5.04 8.81
C ASP A 134 -23.92 -6.48 8.61
N ARG A 135 -23.95 -6.97 7.35
CA ARG A 135 -24.23 -8.39 7.05
C ARG A 135 -23.10 -9.32 7.50
N VAL A 136 -21.89 -8.78 7.66
CA VAL A 136 -20.76 -9.53 8.24
C VAL A 136 -20.87 -9.54 9.75
N SER A 137 -20.87 -8.36 10.37
CA SER A 137 -21.06 -8.23 11.84
C SER A 137 -21.59 -6.84 12.18
N LYS A 138 -22.52 -6.79 13.16
CA LYS A 138 -22.98 -5.54 13.76
C LYS A 138 -22.26 -5.20 15.07
N GLN A 139 -21.46 -6.13 15.59
CA GLN A 139 -20.73 -5.99 16.85
C GLN A 139 -19.26 -5.71 16.61
N ARG A 140 -18.62 -6.46 15.71
CA ARG A 140 -17.21 -6.29 15.36
C ARG A 140 -17.03 -5.05 14.48
N PRO A 141 -16.12 -4.12 14.82
CA PRO A 141 -15.75 -3.02 13.95
C PRO A 141 -15.12 -3.54 12.66
N ILE A 142 -15.60 -3.04 11.52
CA ILE A 142 -15.11 -3.42 10.18
C ILE A 142 -14.69 -2.19 9.42
N ALA A 143 -13.49 -2.22 8.83
CA ALA A 143 -12.97 -1.20 7.92
C ALA A 143 -12.45 -1.84 6.63
N VAL A 144 -12.92 -1.39 5.49
CA VAL A 144 -12.48 -1.80 4.16
C VAL A 144 -11.76 -0.64 3.48
N ILE A 145 -10.44 -0.70 3.42
CA ILE A 145 -9.60 0.33 2.80
C ILE A 145 -9.65 0.13 1.27
N HIS A 146 -9.93 1.20 0.55
CA HIS A 146 -9.93 1.17 -0.91
C HIS A 146 -8.52 1.01 -1.48
N SER A 147 -8.42 0.57 -2.74
CA SER A 147 -7.14 0.35 -3.41
C SER A 147 -6.32 1.62 -3.64
N ASN A 148 -6.96 2.79 -3.59
CA ASN A 148 -6.32 4.09 -3.70
C ASN A 148 -5.82 4.66 -2.37
N PHE A 149 -6.17 4.05 -1.23
CA PHE A 149 -5.84 4.51 0.14
C PHE A 149 -6.39 5.89 0.52
N HIS A 150 -7.30 6.44 -0.26
CA HIS A 150 -7.96 7.72 0.02
C HIS A 150 -9.40 7.58 0.51
N VAL A 151 -9.92 6.36 0.53
CA VAL A 151 -11.29 6.06 0.94
C VAL A 151 -11.31 4.76 1.73
N LEU A 152 -12.18 4.68 2.72
CA LEU A 152 -12.55 3.43 3.36
C LEU A 152 -14.08 3.31 3.52
N ASN A 153 -14.58 2.08 3.62
CA ASN A 153 -15.93 1.82 4.08
C ASN A 153 -15.91 1.22 5.50
N ALA A 154 -16.78 1.71 6.35
CA ALA A 154 -16.94 1.29 7.73
C ALA A 154 -18.36 0.74 7.98
N ASN A 155 -18.49 -0.26 8.87
CA ASN A 155 -19.79 -0.72 9.35
C ASN A 155 -20.31 0.12 10.52
N SER A 156 -21.53 -0.17 11.00
CA SER A 156 -22.14 0.55 12.12
C SER A 156 -21.33 0.47 13.41
N ALA A 157 -20.69 -0.67 13.69
CA ALA A 157 -19.85 -0.85 14.88
C ALA A 157 -18.59 0.03 14.81
N MET A 158 -17.94 0.11 13.65
CA MET A 158 -16.77 0.96 13.47
C MET A 158 -17.12 2.44 13.58
N LEU A 159 -18.20 2.90 12.91
CA LEU A 159 -18.67 4.30 13.02
C LEU A 159 -18.96 4.66 14.48
N LYS A 160 -19.62 3.76 15.23
CA LYS A 160 -19.89 3.97 16.65
C LYS A 160 -18.62 4.04 17.48
N GLN A 161 -17.64 3.17 17.22
CA GLN A 161 -16.36 3.13 17.94
C GLN A 161 -15.58 4.42 17.79
N VAL A 162 -15.54 4.99 16.58
CA VAL A 162 -14.81 6.24 16.29
C VAL A 162 -15.66 7.50 16.51
N GLY A 163 -16.91 7.36 16.96
CA GLY A 163 -17.79 8.46 17.31
C GLY A 163 -18.39 9.22 16.11
N ILE A 164 -18.37 8.63 14.92
CA ILE A 164 -18.99 9.24 13.73
C ILE A 164 -20.49 9.06 13.80
N THR A 165 -21.20 10.20 13.79
CA THR A 165 -22.65 10.28 13.84
C THR A 165 -23.17 11.21 12.74
N ARG A 166 -24.50 11.37 12.70
CA ARG A 166 -25.15 12.36 11.84
C ARG A 166 -24.64 13.80 12.07
N ASP A 167 -24.30 14.13 13.33
CA ASP A 167 -23.91 15.47 13.73
C ASP A 167 -22.39 15.73 13.66
N THR A 168 -21.60 14.72 13.22
CA THR A 168 -20.15 14.88 13.09
C THR A 168 -19.83 15.78 11.89
N ASP A 169 -19.27 16.94 12.14
CA ASP A 169 -18.90 17.94 11.13
C ASP A 169 -17.42 17.75 10.69
N VAL A 170 -17.21 16.75 9.83
CA VAL A 170 -15.88 16.45 9.24
C VAL A 170 -16.09 16.24 7.75
N ASP A 171 -15.28 16.95 6.95
CA ASP A 171 -15.26 16.79 5.50
C ASP A 171 -14.84 15.35 5.12
N GLY A 172 -15.50 14.80 4.08
CA GLY A 172 -15.21 13.45 3.59
C GLY A 172 -16.14 12.38 4.17
N ILE A 173 -16.97 12.66 5.17
CA ILE A 173 -18.01 11.72 5.61
C ILE A 173 -19.15 11.76 4.58
N VAL A 174 -19.27 10.68 3.79
CA VAL A 174 -20.35 10.57 2.80
C VAL A 174 -21.66 10.26 3.51
N ARG A 175 -22.72 11.00 3.14
CA ARG A 175 -24.05 10.93 3.78
C ARG A 175 -25.13 10.57 2.76
N ASP A 176 -26.16 9.93 3.23
CA ASP A 176 -27.37 9.67 2.46
C ASP A 176 -28.30 10.90 2.41
N ASP A 177 -29.42 10.79 1.70
CA ASP A 177 -30.42 11.86 1.56
C ASP A 177 -31.08 12.26 2.89
N ARG A 178 -30.91 11.48 3.95
CA ARG A 178 -31.39 11.74 5.30
C ARG A 178 -30.32 12.35 6.20
N GLY A 179 -29.11 12.52 5.67
CA GLY A 179 -27.96 13.02 6.41
C GLY A 179 -27.24 11.98 7.26
N GLU A 180 -27.60 10.70 7.15
CA GLU A 180 -26.92 9.62 7.89
C GLU A 180 -25.61 9.22 7.20
N PRO A 181 -24.52 8.92 7.94
CA PRO A 181 -23.29 8.42 7.37
C PRO A 181 -23.51 7.09 6.60
N THR A 182 -23.10 7.05 5.35
CA THR A 182 -23.22 5.83 4.51
C THR A 182 -22.20 4.76 4.86
N GLY A 183 -21.19 5.09 5.68
CA GLY A 183 -20.02 4.27 5.98
C GLY A 183 -18.84 4.56 5.06
N GLU A 184 -19.02 5.30 3.96
CA GLU A 184 -17.91 5.72 3.12
C GLU A 184 -17.26 6.98 3.72
N LEU A 185 -15.95 6.90 4.00
CA LEU A 185 -15.13 7.94 4.60
C LEU A 185 -14.00 8.25 3.63
N ALA A 186 -13.96 9.48 3.12
CA ALA A 186 -13.00 9.94 2.12
C ALA A 186 -11.97 10.87 2.77
N GLU A 187 -10.73 10.73 2.29
CA GLU A 187 -9.56 11.50 2.72
C GLU A 187 -9.18 11.31 4.21
N MET A 188 -7.99 11.75 4.55
CA MET A 188 -7.39 11.52 5.88
C MET A 188 -8.24 12.04 7.03
N ALA A 189 -8.93 13.20 6.83
CA ALA A 189 -9.73 13.82 7.89
C ALA A 189 -10.92 12.94 8.33
N ALA A 190 -11.58 12.25 7.39
CA ALA A 190 -12.70 11.37 7.71
C ALA A 190 -12.27 9.94 8.02
N MET A 191 -11.11 9.48 7.49
CA MET A 191 -10.58 8.13 7.75
C MET A 191 -9.96 8.00 9.15
N PHE A 192 -9.46 9.10 9.71
CA PHE A 192 -8.79 9.15 11.02
C PHE A 192 -9.31 10.36 11.85
N PRO A 193 -10.59 10.38 12.20
CA PRO A 193 -11.23 11.50 12.91
C PRO A 193 -10.77 11.61 14.37
#